data_a8cd42d0a3ef39f1ec70b00389cf4c84
#
_entry.id   a8cd42d0a3ef39f1ec70b00389cf4c84
#
_cell.length_a   1.000
_cell.length_b   1.000
_cell.length_c   1.000
_cell.angle_alpha   90.00
_cell.angle_beta   90.00
_cell.angle_gamma   90.00
#
_symmetry.space_group_name_H-M   'P 1'
#
loop_
_entity.id
_entity.type
_entity.pdbx_description
1 polymer ?
#
loop_
_entity_poly.entity_id
_entity_poly.type
_entity_poly.pdbx_seq_one_letter_code
_entity_poly.pdbx_strand_id
1 'polypeptide(L)'
;RLKRTARLVKVDTSTVRRLNQKVGRHGQQYHEQEVQDVAVSELQADERHGFVGSKQQPAWEAELMDPHSKFILAYVQGTRDETLIRRLLQDGAARLHNPQVVALFTDGLAAYRTLFPEIFGTAYYPPRQGTRGPQPKARFRIPRTAAHVQIIKHQSGYRLKEVEIRYVHGSKKRIEQALDRLGYNVPNTSAIERRNGTARLMSAAQVRKTLAFAKKGETKAAMGWWAMTVYNWCREHRSLKRLLPE
;
A
#
# COMPACT_ATOMS: atom_id res chain seq x y z
N ARG A 1 -18.02 2.82 19.48
CA ARG A 1 -18.54 3.36 18.22
C ARG A 1 -19.68 2.51 17.66
N LEU A 2 -19.55 1.17 17.53
CA LEU A 2 -20.65 0.31 17.05
C LEU A 2 -21.94 0.49 17.86
N LYS A 3 -21.85 0.52 19.21
CA LYS A 3 -23.02 0.76 20.08
C LYS A 3 -23.69 2.10 19.80
N ARG A 4 -22.92 3.17 19.55
CA ARG A 4 -23.48 4.49 19.21
C ARG A 4 -24.19 4.46 17.86
N THR A 5 -23.57 3.85 16.84
CA THR A 5 -24.21 3.68 15.52
C THR A 5 -25.49 2.88 15.64
N ALA A 6 -25.46 1.73 16.35
CA ALA A 6 -26.63 0.89 16.55
C ALA A 6 -27.81 1.65 17.22
N ARG A 7 -27.51 2.50 18.21
CA ARG A 7 -28.53 3.37 18.85
C ARG A 7 -29.10 4.41 17.88
N LEU A 8 -28.24 5.06 17.06
CA LEU A 8 -28.66 6.07 16.10
C LEU A 8 -29.61 5.51 15.02
N VAL A 9 -29.30 4.29 14.54
CA VAL A 9 -30.10 3.64 13.47
C VAL A 9 -31.13 2.64 14.02
N LYS A 10 -31.32 2.59 15.35
CA LYS A 10 -32.30 1.75 16.03
C LYS A 10 -32.23 0.25 15.68
N VAL A 11 -31.02 -0.30 15.57
CA VAL A 11 -30.80 -1.72 15.32
C VAL A 11 -29.84 -2.31 16.37
N ASP A 12 -29.75 -3.63 16.44
CA ASP A 12 -28.81 -4.29 17.34
C ASP A 12 -27.35 -4.11 16.88
N THR A 13 -26.42 -4.11 17.82
CA THR A 13 -24.98 -3.96 17.56
C THR A 13 -24.41 -5.09 16.69
N SER A 14 -24.98 -6.30 16.80
CA SER A 14 -24.58 -7.45 15.96
C SER A 14 -24.97 -7.21 14.49
N THR A 15 -26.11 -6.58 14.23
CA THR A 15 -26.56 -6.20 12.90
C THR A 15 -25.58 -5.22 12.26
N VAL A 16 -25.19 -4.15 12.98
CA VAL A 16 -24.17 -3.20 12.48
C VAL A 16 -22.85 -3.89 12.16
N ARG A 17 -22.40 -4.82 13.03
CA ARG A 17 -21.17 -5.59 12.79
C ARG A 17 -21.28 -6.44 11.53
N ARG A 18 -22.36 -7.20 11.39
CA ARG A 18 -22.62 -8.05 10.22
C ARG A 18 -22.66 -7.25 8.91
N LEU A 19 -23.33 -6.11 8.92
CA LEU A 19 -23.37 -5.21 7.76
C LEU A 19 -21.98 -4.69 7.39
N ASN A 20 -21.20 -4.22 8.35
CA ASN A 20 -19.82 -3.77 8.09
C ASN A 20 -18.96 -4.87 7.46
N GLN A 21 -19.06 -6.11 7.97
CA GLN A 21 -18.34 -7.23 7.39
C GLN A 21 -18.84 -7.57 5.97
N LYS A 22 -20.14 -7.50 5.73
CA LYS A 22 -20.71 -7.72 4.38
C LYS A 22 -20.23 -6.65 3.41
N VAL A 23 -20.27 -5.38 3.80
CA VAL A 23 -19.76 -4.26 2.98
C VAL A 23 -18.26 -4.42 2.72
N GLY A 24 -17.47 -4.84 3.71
CA GLY A 24 -16.04 -5.07 3.51
C GLY A 24 -15.74 -6.15 2.48
N ARG A 25 -16.44 -7.28 2.54
CA ARG A 25 -16.29 -8.35 1.53
C ARG A 25 -16.76 -7.92 0.14
N HIS A 26 -17.89 -7.23 0.07
CA HIS A 26 -18.38 -6.67 -1.18
C HIS A 26 -17.42 -5.64 -1.76
N GLY A 27 -16.88 -4.77 -0.91
CA GLY A 27 -15.89 -3.77 -1.30
C GLY A 27 -14.60 -4.38 -1.83
N GLN A 28 -14.17 -5.55 -1.31
CA GLN A 28 -13.07 -6.32 -1.89
C GLN A 28 -13.40 -6.77 -3.31
N GLN A 29 -14.54 -7.44 -3.50
CA GLN A 29 -14.97 -7.93 -4.81
C GLN A 29 -15.10 -6.79 -5.83
N TYR A 30 -15.71 -5.69 -5.41
CA TYR A 30 -15.85 -4.49 -6.24
C TYR A 30 -14.49 -3.91 -6.65
N HIS A 31 -13.56 -3.80 -5.71
CA HIS A 31 -12.21 -3.33 -6.00
C HIS A 31 -11.46 -4.27 -6.97
N GLU A 32 -11.60 -5.59 -6.79
CA GLU A 32 -10.99 -6.59 -7.67
C GLU A 32 -11.54 -6.53 -9.10
N GLN A 33 -12.80 -6.16 -9.27
CA GLN A 33 -13.45 -6.03 -10.57
C GLN A 33 -13.17 -4.69 -11.26
N GLU A 34 -13.29 -3.59 -10.52
CA GLU A 34 -13.28 -2.24 -11.10
C GLU A 34 -11.88 -1.63 -11.21
N VAL A 35 -10.92 -2.07 -10.37
CA VAL A 35 -9.57 -1.49 -10.35
C VAL A 35 -8.66 -2.32 -11.24
N GLN A 36 -8.78 -2.08 -12.53
CA GLN A 36 -8.00 -2.72 -13.59
C GLN A 36 -7.56 -1.66 -14.61
N ASP A 37 -6.44 -1.88 -15.28
CA ASP A 37 -5.92 -1.02 -16.35
C ASP A 37 -5.73 0.45 -15.95
N VAL A 38 -5.23 0.67 -14.74
CA VAL A 38 -5.13 2.01 -14.14
C VAL A 38 -3.90 2.74 -14.66
N ALA A 39 -4.10 3.90 -15.28
CA ALA A 39 -3.04 4.72 -15.88
C ALA A 39 -2.37 5.64 -14.84
N VAL A 40 -1.61 5.07 -13.90
CA VAL A 40 -0.79 5.80 -12.92
C VAL A 40 0.65 5.35 -13.00
N SER A 41 1.57 6.23 -12.66
CA SER A 41 3.01 5.98 -12.76
C SER A 41 3.80 6.35 -11.48
N GLU A 42 3.21 7.04 -10.54
CA GLU A 42 3.80 7.38 -9.25
C GLU A 42 3.07 6.61 -8.15
N LEU A 43 3.80 5.87 -7.33
CA LEU A 43 3.21 5.02 -6.28
C LEU A 43 3.94 5.20 -4.95
N GLN A 44 3.20 5.18 -3.87
CA GLN A 44 3.72 5.06 -2.51
C GLN A 44 3.24 3.78 -1.86
N ALA A 45 4.13 3.07 -1.15
CA ALA A 45 3.78 1.87 -0.39
C ALA A 45 4.24 1.98 1.06
N ASP A 46 3.43 1.44 1.97
CA ASP A 46 3.74 1.38 3.41
C ASP A 46 2.91 0.29 4.09
N GLU A 47 3.38 -0.18 5.28
CA GLU A 47 2.70 -1.18 6.08
C GLU A 47 2.18 -0.58 7.39
N ARG A 48 1.02 -1.08 7.82
CA ARG A 48 0.44 -0.81 9.13
C ARG A 48 0.48 -2.04 10.02
N HIS A 49 1.04 -1.87 11.22
CA HIS A 49 0.91 -2.89 12.25
C HIS A 49 -0.52 -2.96 12.77
N GLY A 50 -1.03 -4.17 12.89
CA GLY A 50 -2.25 -4.54 13.60
C GLY A 50 -2.07 -5.88 14.30
N PHE A 51 -3.13 -6.41 14.89
CA PHE A 51 -3.15 -7.72 15.52
C PHE A 51 -4.56 -8.31 15.52
N VAL A 52 -4.67 -9.63 15.75
CA VAL A 52 -5.92 -10.37 15.85
C VAL A 52 -5.95 -11.12 17.18
N GLY A 53 -7.01 -10.95 17.95
CA GLY A 53 -7.18 -11.62 19.24
C GLY A 53 -6.25 -11.12 20.33
N SER A 54 -4.96 -11.19 20.12
CA SER A 54 -3.94 -10.72 21.08
C SER A 54 -2.77 -10.06 20.35
N LYS A 55 -1.94 -9.28 21.08
CA LYS A 55 -0.75 -8.64 20.54
C LYS A 55 0.34 -9.63 20.08
N GLN A 56 0.30 -10.86 20.59
CA GLN A 56 1.18 -11.96 20.17
C GLN A 56 0.83 -12.49 18.76
N GLN A 57 -0.33 -12.12 18.23
CA GLN A 57 -0.75 -12.49 16.88
C GLN A 57 -0.77 -11.25 15.97
N PRO A 58 0.40 -10.77 15.52
CA PRO A 58 0.50 -9.61 14.66
C PRO A 58 -0.20 -9.90 13.32
N ALA A 59 -0.91 -8.90 12.82
CA ALA A 59 -1.56 -8.93 11.51
C ALA A 59 -1.31 -7.60 10.82
N TRP A 60 -0.36 -7.61 9.90
CA TRP A 60 0.04 -6.43 9.16
C TRP A 60 -0.87 -6.19 7.96
N GLU A 61 -0.98 -4.97 7.58
CA GLU A 61 -1.70 -4.51 6.40
C GLU A 61 -0.76 -3.67 5.57
N ALA A 62 -0.64 -3.96 4.28
CA ALA A 62 0.16 -3.19 3.36
C ALA A 62 -0.74 -2.58 2.27
N GLU A 63 -0.48 -1.33 1.93
CA GLU A 63 -1.20 -0.57 0.90
C GLU A 63 -0.24 -0.01 -0.13
N LEU A 64 -0.67 -0.01 -1.40
CA LEU A 64 -0.04 0.66 -2.52
C LEU A 64 -0.99 1.74 -3.02
N MET A 65 -0.53 2.98 -3.11
CA MET A 65 -1.37 4.14 -3.35
C MET A 65 -0.76 5.05 -4.41
N ASP A 66 -1.59 5.62 -5.27
CA ASP A 66 -1.26 6.79 -6.07
C ASP A 66 -1.27 8.05 -5.18
N PRO A 67 -0.12 8.72 -4.96
CA PRO A 67 -0.06 9.90 -4.12
C PRO A 67 -0.73 11.12 -4.74
N HIS A 68 -1.00 11.14 -6.05
CA HIS A 68 -1.67 12.23 -6.74
C HIS A 68 -3.19 12.19 -6.47
N SER A 69 -3.86 11.14 -6.92
CA SER A 69 -5.31 10.95 -6.71
C SER A 69 -5.70 10.51 -5.30
N LYS A 70 -4.75 10.11 -4.46
CA LYS A 70 -4.97 9.47 -3.16
C LYS A 70 -5.65 8.11 -3.22
N PHE A 71 -5.76 7.53 -4.39
CA PHE A 71 -6.40 6.24 -4.63
C PHE A 71 -5.52 5.07 -4.21
N ILE A 72 -6.08 4.12 -3.47
CA ILE A 72 -5.39 2.89 -3.05
C ILE A 72 -5.59 1.86 -4.17
N LEU A 73 -4.49 1.48 -4.82
CA LEU A 73 -4.46 0.50 -5.91
C LEU A 73 -4.55 -0.93 -5.39
N ALA A 74 -3.76 -1.23 -4.35
CA ALA A 74 -3.65 -2.57 -3.81
C ALA A 74 -3.66 -2.55 -2.28
N TYR A 75 -4.27 -3.57 -1.69
CA TYR A 75 -4.38 -3.76 -0.25
C TYR A 75 -4.27 -5.23 0.10
N VAL A 76 -3.31 -5.59 0.93
CA VAL A 76 -3.08 -6.97 1.37
C VAL A 76 -2.90 -7.06 2.88
N GLN A 77 -3.19 -8.23 3.44
CA GLN A 77 -2.97 -8.55 4.85
C GLN A 77 -2.12 -9.80 5.00
N GLY A 78 -1.29 -9.84 6.06
CA GLY A 78 -0.45 -10.99 6.37
C GLY A 78 0.52 -10.74 7.50
N THR A 79 1.57 -11.54 7.55
CA THR A 79 2.76 -11.33 8.38
C THR A 79 3.66 -10.29 7.72
N ARG A 80 4.49 -9.57 8.50
CA ARG A 80 5.45 -8.61 7.94
C ARG A 80 6.68 -9.33 7.43
N ASP A 81 6.57 -9.93 6.29
CA ASP A 81 7.63 -10.66 5.60
C ASP A 81 7.68 -10.29 4.11
N GLU A 82 8.61 -10.90 3.39
CA GLU A 82 8.75 -10.72 1.95
C GLU A 82 7.48 -11.12 1.18
N THR A 83 6.76 -12.13 1.67
CA THR A 83 5.53 -12.64 1.02
C THR A 83 4.42 -11.58 1.00
N LEU A 84 4.27 -10.81 2.09
CA LEU A 84 3.30 -9.71 2.15
C LEU A 84 3.60 -8.65 1.09
N ILE A 85 4.86 -8.22 1.01
CA ILE A 85 5.28 -7.18 0.07
C ILE A 85 5.22 -7.70 -1.38
N ARG A 86 5.59 -8.96 -1.62
CA ARG A 86 5.45 -9.61 -2.93
C ARG A 86 4.02 -9.59 -3.42
N ARG A 87 3.08 -10.00 -2.58
CA ARG A 87 1.64 -9.97 -2.90
C ARG A 87 1.16 -8.54 -3.17
N LEU A 88 1.57 -7.57 -2.37
CA LEU A 88 1.21 -6.16 -2.57
C LEU A 88 1.68 -5.64 -3.93
N LEU A 89 2.96 -5.84 -4.24
CA LEU A 89 3.54 -5.33 -5.48
C LEU A 89 3.02 -6.08 -6.71
N GLN A 90 2.80 -7.40 -6.62
CA GLN A 90 2.21 -8.19 -7.71
C GLN A 90 0.75 -7.78 -7.98
N ASP A 91 -0.07 -7.64 -6.93
CA ASP A 91 -1.44 -7.17 -7.06
C ASP A 91 -1.49 -5.76 -7.67
N GLY A 92 -0.64 -4.84 -7.17
CA GLY A 92 -0.53 -3.50 -7.73
C GLY A 92 -0.08 -3.49 -9.19
N ALA A 93 0.96 -4.24 -9.55
CA ALA A 93 1.46 -4.33 -10.92
C ALA A 93 0.42 -4.89 -11.89
N ALA A 94 -0.36 -5.89 -11.47
CA ALA A 94 -1.43 -6.48 -12.29
C ALA A 94 -2.57 -5.50 -12.59
N ARG A 95 -2.76 -4.47 -11.77
CA ARG A 95 -3.80 -3.44 -11.94
C ARG A 95 -3.36 -2.26 -12.81
N LEU A 96 -2.07 -2.11 -13.05
CA LEU A 96 -1.53 -1.00 -13.83
C LEU A 96 -1.66 -1.24 -15.33
N HIS A 97 -2.02 -0.19 -16.05
CA HIS A 97 -1.95 -0.18 -17.52
C HIS A 97 -0.53 -0.51 -18.02
N ASN A 98 0.49 0.09 -17.40
CA ASN A 98 1.88 -0.19 -17.73
C ASN A 98 2.75 -0.21 -16.46
N PRO A 99 3.05 -1.40 -15.91
CA PRO A 99 3.89 -1.51 -14.72
C PRO A 99 5.36 -1.11 -14.95
N GLN A 100 5.82 -0.99 -16.20
CA GLN A 100 7.20 -0.64 -16.52
C GLN A 100 7.51 0.87 -16.46
N VAL A 101 6.52 1.71 -16.15
CA VAL A 101 6.71 3.17 -16.02
C VAL A 101 6.66 3.68 -14.58
N VAL A 102 6.71 2.78 -13.60
CA VAL A 102 6.49 3.08 -12.18
C VAL A 102 7.67 3.80 -11.52
N ALA A 103 7.39 4.89 -10.81
CA ALA A 103 8.25 5.47 -9.78
C ALA A 103 7.68 5.11 -8.41
N LEU A 104 8.36 4.23 -7.68
CA LEU A 104 7.93 3.73 -6.38
C LEU A 104 8.67 4.43 -5.24
N PHE A 105 7.92 4.92 -4.26
CA PHE A 105 8.42 5.56 -3.04
C PHE A 105 8.04 4.70 -1.82
N THR A 106 9.02 4.24 -1.06
CA THR A 106 8.79 3.36 0.11
C THR A 106 9.60 3.80 1.31
N ASP A 107 9.34 3.17 2.45
CA ASP A 107 10.26 3.20 3.58
C ASP A 107 11.52 2.34 3.32
N GLY A 108 12.37 2.18 4.35
CA GLY A 108 13.63 1.43 4.29
C GLY A 108 13.49 -0.10 4.32
N LEU A 109 12.29 -0.68 4.21
CA LEU A 109 12.12 -2.14 4.26
C LEU A 109 12.83 -2.83 3.10
N ALA A 110 13.73 -3.78 3.42
CA ALA A 110 14.59 -4.44 2.43
C ALA A 110 13.80 -5.20 1.34
N ALA A 111 12.63 -5.74 1.68
CA ALA A 111 11.79 -6.48 0.74
C ALA A 111 11.41 -5.66 -0.51
N TYR A 112 11.13 -4.37 -0.37
CA TYR A 112 10.85 -3.52 -1.53
C TYR A 112 12.03 -3.45 -2.50
N ARG A 113 13.25 -3.32 -1.98
CA ARG A 113 14.47 -3.28 -2.79
C ARG A 113 14.69 -4.58 -3.56
N THR A 114 14.46 -5.72 -2.90
CA THR A 114 14.67 -7.05 -3.50
C THR A 114 13.62 -7.35 -4.56
N LEU A 115 12.36 -7.02 -4.29
CA LEU A 115 11.22 -7.40 -5.13
C LEU A 115 10.95 -6.45 -6.29
N PHE A 116 11.36 -5.19 -6.20
CA PHE A 116 11.12 -4.21 -7.26
C PHE A 116 11.62 -4.66 -8.64
N PRO A 117 12.89 -5.17 -8.78
CA PRO A 117 13.36 -5.67 -10.06
C PRO A 117 12.58 -6.87 -10.59
N GLU A 118 12.14 -7.77 -9.72
CA GLU A 118 11.40 -8.97 -10.11
C GLU A 118 10.02 -8.64 -10.69
N ILE A 119 9.35 -7.61 -10.16
CA ILE A 119 7.96 -7.30 -10.47
C ILE A 119 7.85 -6.23 -11.56
N PHE A 120 8.67 -5.19 -11.50
CA PHE A 120 8.62 -4.06 -12.43
C PHE A 120 9.71 -4.10 -13.50
N GLY A 121 10.63 -5.05 -13.41
CA GLY A 121 11.67 -5.27 -14.41
C GLY A 121 11.30 -6.33 -15.46
N THR A 122 12.17 -6.46 -16.45
CA THR A 122 12.08 -7.51 -17.47
C THR A 122 13.07 -8.62 -17.15
N ALA A 123 12.57 -9.83 -17.00
CA ALA A 123 13.41 -10.99 -16.76
C ALA A 123 14.25 -11.32 -17.99
N TYR A 124 15.53 -11.68 -17.78
CA TYR A 124 16.38 -12.25 -18.80
C TYR A 124 17.26 -13.33 -18.19
N TYR A 125 17.65 -14.30 -19.02
CA TYR A 125 18.59 -15.35 -18.63
C TYR A 125 19.95 -15.05 -19.25
N PRO A 126 21.00 -14.87 -18.45
CA PRO A 126 22.36 -14.70 -19.00
C PRO A 126 22.76 -15.93 -19.82
N PRO A 127 23.56 -15.76 -20.88
CA PRO A 127 24.08 -16.90 -21.62
C PRO A 127 24.90 -17.81 -20.69
N ARG A 128 24.77 -19.12 -20.88
CA ARG A 128 25.51 -20.09 -20.11
C ARG A 128 27.01 -20.01 -20.45
N GLN A 129 27.81 -19.91 -19.44
CA GLN A 129 29.29 -20.01 -19.60
C GLN A 129 29.70 -21.48 -19.55
N GLY A 130 29.91 -22.10 -20.73
CA GLY A 130 30.32 -23.49 -20.88
C GLY A 130 29.15 -24.49 -20.92
N THR A 131 29.51 -25.78 -21.07
CA THR A 131 28.54 -26.87 -21.29
C THR A 131 28.11 -27.59 -20.00
N ARG A 132 28.86 -27.42 -18.90
CA ARG A 132 28.63 -28.09 -17.61
C ARG A 132 28.09 -27.11 -16.56
N GLY A 133 27.34 -27.62 -15.56
CA GLY A 133 26.81 -26.86 -14.44
C GLY A 133 25.33 -26.46 -14.57
N PRO A 134 24.75 -25.89 -13.52
CA PRO A 134 23.32 -25.49 -13.51
C PRO A 134 23.05 -24.35 -14.49
N GLN A 135 21.81 -24.26 -14.93
CA GLN A 135 21.34 -23.12 -15.74
C GLN A 135 21.47 -21.81 -14.94
N PRO A 136 21.87 -20.69 -15.59
CA PRO A 136 21.90 -19.41 -14.93
C PRO A 136 20.51 -19.04 -14.42
N LYS A 137 20.46 -18.47 -13.22
CA LYS A 137 19.21 -17.92 -12.67
C LYS A 137 18.77 -16.69 -13.45
N ALA A 138 17.46 -16.47 -13.52
CA ALA A 138 16.89 -15.26 -14.09
C ALA A 138 17.49 -14.01 -13.41
N ARG A 139 17.83 -13.02 -14.21
CA ARG A 139 18.18 -11.67 -13.78
C ARG A 139 17.12 -10.69 -14.29
N PHE A 140 17.04 -9.53 -13.70
CA PHE A 140 16.03 -8.54 -14.04
C PHE A 140 16.68 -7.25 -14.51
N ARG A 141 16.23 -6.74 -15.64
CA ARG A 141 16.64 -5.44 -16.16
C ARG A 141 15.52 -4.45 -15.89
N ILE A 142 15.84 -3.36 -15.19
CA ILE A 142 14.88 -2.32 -14.87
C ILE A 142 14.80 -1.37 -16.08
N PRO A 143 13.58 -1.11 -16.59
CA PRO A 143 13.36 -0.11 -17.65
C PRO A 143 13.83 1.28 -17.21
N ARG A 144 14.26 2.11 -18.15
CA ARG A 144 14.64 3.51 -17.86
C ARG A 144 13.47 4.35 -17.34
N THR A 145 12.26 3.91 -17.61
CA THR A 145 10.99 4.50 -17.20
C THR A 145 10.55 4.11 -15.80
N ALA A 146 11.19 3.10 -15.19
CA ALA A 146 10.90 2.65 -13.83
C ALA A 146 12.03 3.07 -12.87
N ALA A 147 11.65 3.44 -11.64
CA ALA A 147 12.61 3.79 -10.59
C ALA A 147 12.03 3.50 -9.20
N HIS A 148 12.92 3.24 -8.24
CA HIS A 148 12.57 3.02 -6.84
C HIS A 148 13.47 3.86 -5.93
N VAL A 149 12.87 4.59 -5.02
CA VAL A 149 13.54 5.38 -3.98
C VAL A 149 13.02 5.00 -2.61
N GLN A 150 13.93 4.84 -1.66
CA GLN A 150 13.60 4.60 -0.26
C GLN A 150 13.82 5.87 0.56
N ILE A 151 12.88 6.17 1.44
CA ILE A 151 12.91 7.28 2.38
C ILE A 151 13.07 6.69 3.79
N ILE A 152 14.28 6.77 4.33
CA ILE A 152 14.65 6.14 5.59
C ILE A 152 14.70 7.23 6.67
N LYS A 153 13.85 7.10 7.67
CA LYS A 153 13.74 8.04 8.78
C LYS A 153 14.54 7.53 9.98
N HIS A 154 15.65 8.19 10.26
CA HIS A 154 16.45 7.94 11.46
C HIS A 154 15.88 8.68 12.66
N GLN A 155 15.51 7.96 13.70
CA GLN A 155 14.90 8.50 14.91
C GLN A 155 15.78 8.26 16.13
N SER A 156 15.79 9.22 17.07
CA SER A 156 16.33 9.03 18.42
C SER A 156 15.20 9.28 19.42
N GLY A 157 14.72 8.19 20.02
CA GLY A 157 13.49 8.23 20.80
C GLY A 157 12.30 8.62 19.91
N TYR A 158 11.62 9.71 20.25
CA TYR A 158 10.46 10.23 19.49
C TYR A 158 10.82 11.34 18.48
N ARG A 159 12.08 11.76 18.41
CA ARG A 159 12.52 12.88 17.54
C ARG A 159 13.12 12.34 16.25
N LEU A 160 12.64 12.87 15.13
CA LEU A 160 13.27 12.67 13.82
C LEU A 160 14.62 13.38 13.84
N LYS A 161 15.71 12.65 13.58
CA LYS A 161 17.07 13.20 13.48
C LYS A 161 17.44 13.53 12.04
N GLU A 162 17.19 12.58 11.15
CA GLU A 162 17.65 12.64 9.78
C GLU A 162 16.67 11.87 8.87
N VAL A 163 16.58 12.31 7.63
CA VAL A 163 15.89 11.58 6.55
C VAL A 163 16.91 11.25 5.47
N GLU A 164 17.24 9.99 5.34
CA GLU A 164 18.11 9.48 4.28
C GLU A 164 17.24 9.17 3.04
N ILE A 165 17.63 9.71 1.88
CA ILE A 165 17.01 9.38 0.60
C ILE A 165 17.95 8.46 -0.16
N ARG A 166 17.51 7.23 -0.42
CA ARG A 166 18.29 6.20 -1.10
C ARG A 166 17.68 5.88 -2.46
N TYR A 167 18.33 6.29 -3.52
CA TYR A 167 17.98 5.89 -4.89
C TYR A 167 18.44 4.46 -5.11
N VAL A 168 17.47 3.52 -5.16
CA VAL A 168 17.77 2.08 -5.14
C VAL A 168 17.84 1.50 -6.54
N HIS A 169 16.85 1.82 -7.35
CA HIS A 169 16.74 1.29 -8.72
C HIS A 169 16.31 2.39 -9.69
N GLY A 170 16.70 2.23 -10.96
CA GLY A 170 16.41 3.21 -12.00
C GLY A 170 17.28 4.47 -11.91
N SER A 171 16.86 5.54 -12.56
CA SER A 171 17.63 6.79 -12.62
C SER A 171 17.07 7.85 -11.67
N LYS A 172 17.96 8.69 -11.13
CA LYS A 172 17.57 9.86 -10.33
C LYS A 172 16.66 10.80 -11.15
N LYS A 173 16.97 10.98 -12.45
CA LYS A 173 16.14 11.78 -13.38
C LYS A 173 14.68 11.30 -13.43
N ARG A 174 14.43 9.98 -13.40
CA ARG A 174 13.05 9.45 -13.39
C ARG A 174 12.31 9.81 -12.08
N ILE A 175 13.02 9.80 -10.95
CA ILE A 175 12.44 10.24 -9.67
C ILE A 175 12.16 11.76 -9.71
N GLU A 176 13.08 12.58 -10.22
CA GLU A 176 12.89 14.03 -10.38
C GLU A 176 11.64 14.32 -11.23
N GLN A 177 11.45 13.64 -12.36
CA GLN A 177 10.24 13.74 -13.17
C GLN A 177 8.96 13.35 -12.40
N ALA A 178 9.05 12.35 -11.53
CA ALA A 178 7.92 11.98 -10.69
C ALA A 178 7.61 13.06 -9.65
N LEU A 179 8.64 13.65 -9.03
CA LEU A 179 8.47 14.75 -8.08
C LEU A 179 7.82 15.97 -8.73
N ASP A 180 8.25 16.35 -9.94
CA ASP A 180 7.65 17.45 -10.70
C ASP A 180 6.15 17.24 -10.93
N ARG A 181 5.75 16.01 -11.37
CA ARG A 181 4.33 15.67 -11.56
C ARG A 181 3.52 15.68 -10.27
N LEU A 182 4.13 15.29 -9.15
CA LEU A 182 3.49 15.28 -7.84
C LEU A 182 3.49 16.66 -7.15
N GLY A 183 4.25 17.62 -7.67
CA GLY A 183 4.47 18.91 -7.00
C GLY A 183 5.27 18.76 -5.70
N TYR A 184 6.21 17.81 -5.63
CA TYR A 184 7.03 17.56 -4.46
C TYR A 184 8.45 18.08 -4.67
N ASN A 185 9.01 18.76 -3.67
CA ASN A 185 10.40 19.24 -3.71
C ASN A 185 11.42 18.12 -3.41
N VAL A 186 11.02 17.12 -2.63
CA VAL A 186 11.88 16.00 -2.21
C VAL A 186 11.08 14.70 -2.16
N PRO A 187 11.74 13.53 -2.37
CA PRO A 187 11.10 12.23 -2.19
C PRO A 187 10.54 12.09 -0.77
N ASN A 188 9.28 11.65 -0.67
CA ASN A 188 8.62 11.43 0.61
C ASN A 188 7.52 10.38 0.50
N THR A 189 7.04 9.90 1.65
CA THR A 189 5.96 8.94 1.82
C THR A 189 4.75 9.56 2.54
N SER A 190 4.62 10.88 2.50
CA SER A 190 3.66 11.63 3.32
C SER A 190 2.20 11.31 3.00
N ALA A 191 1.88 10.99 1.74
CA ALA A 191 0.52 10.66 1.34
C ALA A 191 0.07 9.33 1.95
N ILE A 192 0.87 8.26 1.81
CA ILE A 192 0.55 6.95 2.38
C ILE A 192 0.58 6.96 3.91
N GLU A 193 1.50 7.71 4.55
CA GLU A 193 1.53 7.88 6.00
C GLU A 193 0.27 8.58 6.52
N ARG A 194 -0.20 9.63 5.83
CA ARG A 194 -1.48 10.29 6.13
C ARG A 194 -2.66 9.34 5.96
N ARG A 195 -2.62 8.51 4.91
CA ARG A 195 -3.62 7.45 4.69
C ARG A 195 -3.64 6.47 5.87
N ASN A 196 -2.47 6.03 6.36
CA ASN A 196 -2.35 5.17 7.53
C ASN A 196 -2.96 5.80 8.79
N GLY A 197 -2.76 7.09 9.00
CA GLY A 197 -3.44 7.86 10.06
C GLY A 197 -4.97 7.86 9.89
N THR A 198 -5.44 8.11 8.68
CA THR A 198 -6.87 8.10 8.34
C THR A 198 -7.52 6.73 8.59
N ALA A 199 -6.87 5.63 8.21
CA ALA A 199 -7.37 4.28 8.46
C ALA A 199 -7.63 4.02 9.95
N ARG A 200 -6.70 4.47 10.81
CA ARG A 200 -6.85 4.36 12.26
C ARG A 200 -8.03 5.16 12.80
N LEU A 201 -8.34 6.30 12.20
CA LEU A 201 -9.51 7.10 12.58
C LEU A 201 -10.82 6.47 12.10
N MET A 202 -10.83 5.83 10.94
CA MET A 202 -12.02 5.22 10.36
C MET A 202 -12.44 3.94 11.08
N SER A 203 -11.50 3.06 11.41
CA SER A 203 -11.78 1.76 12.02
C SER A 203 -10.98 1.51 13.29
N ALA A 204 -11.68 1.14 14.37
CA ALA A 204 -11.03 0.73 15.61
C ALA A 204 -10.16 -0.53 15.44
N ALA A 205 -10.48 -1.40 14.48
CA ALA A 205 -9.67 -2.58 14.14
C ALA A 205 -8.29 -2.23 13.55
N GLN A 206 -8.10 -0.97 13.12
CA GLN A 206 -6.84 -0.44 12.57
C GLN A 206 -5.97 0.25 13.62
N VAL A 207 -6.45 0.41 14.85
CA VAL A 207 -5.77 1.14 15.92
C VAL A 207 -4.82 0.21 16.68
N ARG A 208 -3.57 0.65 16.91
CA ARG A 208 -2.55 -0.13 17.65
C ARG A 208 -2.90 -0.34 19.14
N LYS A 209 -3.47 0.69 19.77
CA LYS A 209 -3.85 0.69 21.20
C LYS A 209 -5.37 0.83 21.30
N THR A 210 -6.09 -0.28 21.32
CA THR A 210 -7.56 -0.30 21.38
C THR A 210 -8.05 -1.54 22.13
N LEU A 211 -9.17 -1.40 22.80
CA LEU A 211 -9.94 -2.52 23.32
C LEU A 211 -10.93 -3.08 22.28
N ALA A 212 -11.11 -2.38 21.16
CA ALA A 212 -12.05 -2.74 20.08
C ALA A 212 -11.33 -3.42 18.91
N PHE A 213 -10.34 -4.26 19.18
CA PHE A 213 -9.61 -5.03 18.18
C PHE A 213 -10.43 -6.17 17.58
N ALA A 214 -10.04 -6.64 16.42
CA ALA A 214 -10.66 -7.80 15.78
C ALA A 214 -10.22 -9.10 16.49
N LYS A 215 -11.20 -9.92 16.89
CA LYS A 215 -10.95 -11.22 17.55
C LYS A 215 -10.70 -12.34 16.54
N LYS A 216 -11.09 -12.16 15.28
CA LYS A 216 -10.94 -13.13 14.18
C LYS A 216 -10.29 -12.48 12.97
N GLY A 217 -9.45 -13.23 12.24
CA GLY A 217 -8.77 -12.77 11.03
C GLY A 217 -9.75 -12.26 9.96
N GLU A 218 -10.81 -12.99 9.71
CA GLU A 218 -11.88 -12.60 8.78
C GLU A 218 -12.51 -11.24 9.11
N THR A 219 -12.72 -10.97 10.40
CA THR A 219 -13.25 -9.66 10.84
C THR A 219 -12.24 -8.56 10.59
N LYS A 220 -10.95 -8.83 10.84
CA LYS A 220 -9.87 -7.87 10.57
C LYS A 220 -9.80 -7.57 9.07
N ALA A 221 -9.82 -8.59 8.24
CA ALA A 221 -9.80 -8.47 6.77
C ALA A 221 -11.00 -7.66 6.27
N ALA A 222 -12.20 -8.04 6.64
CA ALA A 222 -13.41 -7.34 6.22
C ALA A 222 -13.44 -5.87 6.68
N MET A 223 -12.94 -5.57 7.88
CA MET A 223 -12.87 -4.18 8.37
C MET A 223 -11.77 -3.36 7.70
N GLY A 224 -10.68 -3.98 7.26
CA GLY A 224 -9.66 -3.35 6.44
C GLY A 224 -10.20 -2.99 5.06
N TRP A 225 -10.82 -3.94 4.38
CA TRP A 225 -11.50 -3.71 3.10
C TRP A 225 -12.62 -2.67 3.19
N TRP A 226 -13.44 -2.72 4.25
CA TRP A 226 -14.42 -1.68 4.51
C TRP A 226 -13.79 -0.28 4.59
N ALA A 227 -12.70 -0.15 5.36
CA ALA A 227 -12.03 1.14 5.52
C ALA A 227 -11.40 1.62 4.20
N MET A 228 -10.86 0.70 3.39
CA MET A 228 -10.29 1.00 2.08
C MET A 228 -11.39 1.42 1.09
N THR A 229 -12.49 0.66 1.00
CA THR A 229 -13.61 0.96 0.12
C THR A 229 -14.23 2.33 0.42
N VAL A 230 -14.49 2.61 1.71
CA VAL A 230 -15.00 3.94 2.11
C VAL A 230 -14.01 5.05 1.77
N TYR A 231 -12.71 4.79 1.92
CA TYR A 231 -11.67 5.77 1.59
C TYR A 231 -11.63 6.05 0.09
N ASN A 232 -11.62 5.04 -0.75
CA ASN A 232 -11.52 5.19 -2.21
C ASN A 232 -12.81 5.74 -2.86
N TRP A 233 -13.97 5.26 -2.41
CA TRP A 233 -15.21 5.40 -3.16
C TRP A 233 -16.27 6.29 -2.50
N CYS A 234 -16.17 6.50 -1.18
CA CYS A 234 -17.21 7.25 -0.45
C CYS A 234 -16.69 8.55 0.18
N ARG A 235 -15.36 8.64 0.37
CA ARG A 235 -14.79 9.78 1.07
C ARG A 235 -14.34 10.86 0.09
N GLU A 236 -14.85 12.07 0.28
CA GLU A 236 -14.29 13.24 -0.39
C GLU A 236 -12.88 13.56 0.11
N HIS A 237 -11.96 13.76 -0.82
CA HIS A 237 -10.60 14.22 -0.55
C HIS A 237 -10.52 15.73 -0.78
N ARG A 238 -10.51 16.50 0.30
CA ARG A 238 -10.52 17.98 0.24
C ARG A 238 -9.42 18.56 -0.65
N SER A 239 -8.25 17.93 -0.68
CA SER A 239 -7.13 18.36 -1.52
C SER A 239 -7.38 18.20 -3.03
N LEU A 240 -8.34 17.35 -3.43
CA LEU A 240 -8.67 17.14 -4.84
C LEU A 240 -9.76 18.09 -5.35
N LYS A 241 -10.52 18.76 -4.46
CA LYS A 241 -11.58 19.73 -4.85
C LYS A 241 -11.04 20.93 -5.65
N ARG A 242 -9.74 21.20 -5.59
CA ARG A 242 -9.10 22.29 -6.35
C ARG A 242 -8.73 21.90 -7.79
N LEU A 243 -8.85 20.63 -8.16
CA LEU A 243 -8.47 20.11 -9.47
C LEU A 243 -9.67 19.95 -10.42
N LEU A 244 -10.89 20.12 -9.93
CA LEU A 244 -12.07 20.11 -10.77
C LEU A 244 -12.39 21.58 -11.15
N PRO A 245 -12.47 21.93 -12.44
CA PRO A 245 -13.03 23.22 -12.86
C PRO A 245 -14.47 23.30 -12.38
N GLU A 246 -14.88 24.48 -11.91
CA GLU A 246 -16.27 24.80 -11.58
C GLU A 246 -17.18 24.68 -12.80
#